data_4d9938708529e1a98b923937476b15f6
#
_entry.id   4d9938708529e1a98b923937476b15f6
#
_cell.length_a   1.000
_cell.length_b   1.000
_cell.length_c   1.000
_cell.angle_alpha   90.00
_cell.angle_beta   90.00
_cell.angle_gamma   90.00
#
_symmetry.space_group_name_H-M   'P 1'
#
loop_
_entity.id
_entity.type
_entity.pdbx_description
1 polymer ?
#
loop_
_entity_poly.entity_id
_entity_poly.type
_entity_poly.pdbx_seq_one_letter_code
_entity_poly.pdbx_strand_id
1 'polypeptide(L)'
;MFAVSCTTQAQMTEAERTALMQSAHNLASGVQSGNASAVQALTIAKVKAQFDPIANTIEQTAPLLAGATITIDALYGLDASDLKTAAEDTVFFCGVANSPVHVDVTIPQLPQGQYALVLVHATGVKQPQQIAFLLQKNGDWQLAGLFVKPLLVAGHDSVWYWTKARAFSQKNQKWNAYFYYTTAAYLAAPADFMTSANLDKLNQEAEGAKPEGLPGAQPMVITSGNNTFPVSQMHTDGSLGGLDLVLRYSTADTADPVATRARNLELMKATLQAHPELRDGFHGLWVFAEAPSERPYGNELAMSEIH
;
A
#
# COMPACT_ATOMS: atom_id res chain seq x y z
N MET A 1 26.65 8.00 -20.77
CA MET A 1 26.93 7.53 -19.39
C MET A 1 25.67 7.85 -18.61
N PHE A 2 25.03 6.88 -18.00
CA PHE A 2 23.82 7.13 -17.22
C PHE A 2 24.24 7.86 -15.94
N ALA A 3 23.54 8.91 -15.56
CA ALA A 3 23.84 9.70 -14.36
C ALA A 3 23.50 8.95 -13.05
N VAL A 4 22.85 7.78 -13.14
CA VAL A 4 22.47 6.94 -12.03
C VAL A 4 22.68 5.46 -12.36
N SER A 5 22.92 4.65 -11.33
CA SER A 5 23.05 3.20 -11.46
C SER A 5 22.42 2.46 -10.29
N CYS A 6 22.03 1.21 -10.52
CA CYS A 6 21.55 0.32 -9.46
C CYS A 6 22.41 -0.94 -9.38
N THR A 7 22.72 -1.35 -8.15
CA THR A 7 23.45 -2.57 -7.83
C THR A 7 22.56 -3.46 -6.98
N THR A 8 22.29 -4.67 -7.46
CA THR A 8 21.53 -5.68 -6.70
C THR A 8 22.39 -6.34 -5.64
N GLN A 9 21.78 -7.00 -4.68
CA GLN A 9 22.48 -7.70 -3.60
C GLN A 9 23.58 -8.67 -4.11
N ALA A 10 23.33 -9.35 -5.23
CA ALA A 10 24.29 -10.28 -5.83
C ALA A 10 25.54 -9.60 -6.43
N GLN A 11 25.44 -8.33 -6.76
CA GLN A 11 26.51 -7.52 -7.36
C GLN A 11 27.29 -6.69 -6.31
N MET A 12 26.75 -6.57 -5.08
CA MET A 12 27.39 -5.84 -3.99
C MET A 12 28.62 -6.57 -3.46
N THR A 13 29.61 -5.81 -3.01
CA THR A 13 30.69 -6.34 -2.21
C THR A 13 30.17 -6.86 -0.85
N GLU A 14 30.92 -7.78 -0.23
CA GLU A 14 30.55 -8.31 1.10
C GLU A 14 30.47 -7.19 2.15
N ALA A 15 31.41 -6.24 2.09
CA ALA A 15 31.47 -5.12 3.02
C ALA A 15 30.22 -4.20 2.90
N GLU A 16 29.83 -3.86 1.67
CA GLU A 16 28.63 -3.05 1.42
C GLU A 16 27.37 -3.75 1.89
N ARG A 17 27.22 -5.03 1.54
CA ARG A 17 26.08 -5.84 1.96
C ARG A 17 26.00 -5.94 3.48
N THR A 18 27.10 -6.20 4.16
CA THR A 18 27.16 -6.29 5.62
C THR A 18 26.79 -4.98 6.28
N ALA A 19 27.30 -3.83 5.80
CA ALA A 19 26.99 -2.51 6.32
C ALA A 19 25.48 -2.18 6.16
N LEU A 20 24.88 -2.47 5.00
CA LEU A 20 23.46 -2.27 4.75
C LEU A 20 22.58 -3.17 5.64
N MET A 21 22.93 -4.45 5.75
CA MET A 21 22.22 -5.39 6.60
C MET A 21 22.25 -4.95 8.08
N GLN A 22 23.40 -4.51 8.57
CA GLN A 22 23.52 -4.02 9.94
C GLN A 22 22.64 -2.80 10.20
N SER A 23 22.65 -1.82 9.29
CA SER A 23 21.80 -0.63 9.39
C SER A 23 20.31 -0.99 9.34
N ALA A 24 19.93 -1.87 8.45
CA ALA A 24 18.55 -2.35 8.34
C ALA A 24 18.08 -3.10 9.59
N HIS A 25 18.93 -3.96 10.17
CA HIS A 25 18.62 -4.65 11.42
C HIS A 25 18.42 -3.69 12.60
N ASN A 26 19.28 -2.68 12.73
CA ASN A 26 19.16 -1.66 13.79
C ASN A 26 17.84 -0.88 13.64
N LEU A 27 17.49 -0.46 12.43
CA LEU A 27 16.24 0.23 12.14
C LEU A 27 15.02 -0.67 12.39
N ALA A 28 15.03 -1.91 11.88
CA ALA A 28 13.94 -2.85 12.06
C ALA A 28 13.70 -3.18 13.55
N SER A 29 14.77 -3.33 14.33
CA SER A 29 14.69 -3.50 15.79
C SER A 29 14.04 -2.29 16.47
N GLY A 30 14.40 -1.06 16.05
CA GLY A 30 13.78 0.16 16.54
C GLY A 30 12.29 0.24 16.21
N VAL A 31 11.89 -0.11 14.98
CA VAL A 31 10.49 -0.16 14.54
C VAL A 31 9.72 -1.24 15.32
N GLN A 32 10.27 -2.44 15.42
CA GLN A 32 9.65 -3.57 16.12
C GLN A 32 9.41 -3.29 17.60
N SER A 33 10.37 -2.61 18.26
CA SER A 33 10.26 -2.23 19.66
C SER A 33 9.45 -0.97 19.93
N GLY A 34 8.99 -0.26 18.90
CA GLY A 34 8.30 1.03 19.02
C GLY A 34 9.23 2.17 19.50
N ASN A 35 10.56 2.00 19.38
CA ASN A 35 11.53 2.99 19.82
C ASN A 35 11.80 4.04 18.73
N ALA A 36 10.86 4.97 18.58
CA ALA A 36 10.97 6.05 17.59
C ALA A 36 12.24 6.90 17.79
N SER A 37 12.67 7.12 19.03
CA SER A 37 13.90 7.90 19.32
C SER A 37 15.16 7.21 18.82
N ALA A 38 15.25 5.87 18.94
CA ALA A 38 16.36 5.10 18.39
C ALA A 38 16.40 5.17 16.87
N VAL A 39 15.24 5.07 16.19
CA VAL A 39 15.13 5.23 14.73
C VAL A 39 15.50 6.64 14.31
N GLN A 40 15.02 7.67 15.04
CA GLN A 40 15.36 9.07 14.77
C GLN A 40 16.86 9.34 14.87
N ALA A 41 17.56 8.70 15.82
CA ALA A 41 19.02 8.84 15.94
C ALA A 41 19.76 8.38 14.67
N LEU A 42 19.22 7.35 13.99
CA LEU A 42 19.77 6.77 12.76
C LEU A 42 19.24 7.43 11.47
N THR A 43 18.57 8.57 11.56
CA THR A 43 17.91 9.24 10.44
C THR A 43 18.72 10.44 9.96
N ILE A 44 18.70 10.73 8.64
CA ILE A 44 19.36 11.92 8.08
C ILE A 44 18.76 13.22 8.61
N ALA A 45 19.57 14.29 8.69
CA ALA A 45 19.18 15.56 9.30
C ALA A 45 17.90 16.17 8.69
N LYS A 46 17.75 16.10 7.36
CA LYS A 46 16.57 16.63 6.64
C LYS A 46 15.27 15.95 7.09
N VAL A 47 15.28 14.63 7.26
CA VAL A 47 14.12 13.84 7.69
C VAL A 47 13.87 13.97 9.19
N LYS A 48 14.93 14.10 10.00
CA LYS A 48 14.81 14.39 11.45
C LYS A 48 14.00 15.65 11.74
N ALA A 49 14.10 16.67 10.89
CA ALA A 49 13.37 17.92 11.06
C ALA A 49 11.85 17.77 10.89
N GLN A 50 11.38 16.68 10.28
CA GLN A 50 9.97 16.35 10.02
C GLN A 50 9.71 14.89 10.36
N PHE A 51 10.12 14.43 11.55
CA PHE A 51 10.11 13.01 11.90
C PHE A 51 8.74 12.49 12.36
N ASP A 52 7.81 13.35 12.74
CA ASP A 52 6.51 12.97 13.30
C ASP A 52 5.73 11.93 12.47
N PRO A 53 5.65 12.00 11.13
CA PRO A 53 4.98 10.97 10.34
C PRO A 53 5.64 9.59 10.48
N ILE A 54 6.97 9.54 10.57
CA ILE A 54 7.72 8.30 10.78
C ILE A 54 7.49 7.78 12.20
N ALA A 55 7.49 8.65 13.20
CA ALA A 55 7.21 8.27 14.59
C ALA A 55 5.81 7.66 14.73
N ASN A 56 4.80 8.28 14.11
CA ASN A 56 3.42 7.75 14.07
C ASN A 56 3.36 6.39 13.37
N THR A 57 4.08 6.22 12.26
CA THR A 57 4.16 4.92 11.56
C THR A 57 4.78 3.85 12.46
N ILE A 58 5.86 4.17 13.19
CA ILE A 58 6.50 3.25 14.13
C ILE A 58 5.53 2.86 15.25
N GLU A 59 4.84 3.83 15.85
CA GLU A 59 3.88 3.60 16.94
C GLU A 59 2.74 2.69 16.50
N GLN A 60 2.18 2.91 15.32
CA GLN A 60 1.11 2.07 14.75
C GLN A 60 1.58 0.69 14.34
N THR A 61 2.83 0.56 13.90
CA THR A 61 3.38 -0.70 13.38
C THR A 61 3.90 -1.61 14.48
N ALA A 62 4.52 -1.08 15.53
CA ALA A 62 5.17 -1.86 16.57
C ALA A 62 4.27 -2.95 17.21
N PRO A 63 3.00 -2.69 17.54
CA PRO A 63 2.10 -3.72 18.07
C PRO A 63 1.90 -4.89 17.09
N LEU A 64 1.91 -4.64 15.78
CA LEU A 64 1.75 -5.65 14.74
C LEU A 64 2.99 -6.54 14.61
N LEU A 65 4.18 -5.99 14.97
CA LEU A 65 5.46 -6.66 14.87
C LEU A 65 5.89 -7.38 16.16
N ALA A 66 5.10 -7.33 17.22
CA ALA A 66 5.45 -7.98 18.49
C ALA A 66 5.64 -9.49 18.30
N GLY A 67 6.86 -9.98 18.54
CA GLY A 67 7.24 -11.39 18.33
C GLY A 67 7.49 -11.80 16.87
N ALA A 68 7.46 -10.86 15.91
CA ALA A 68 7.76 -11.17 14.52
C ALA A 68 9.22 -11.59 14.31
N THR A 69 9.43 -12.51 13.39
CA THR A 69 10.75 -12.81 12.83
C THR A 69 11.05 -11.81 11.72
N ILE A 70 12.16 -11.09 11.86
CA ILE A 70 12.63 -10.09 10.90
C ILE A 70 13.62 -10.73 9.96
N THR A 71 13.36 -10.66 8.65
CA THR A 71 14.27 -11.14 7.59
C THR A 71 14.48 -10.06 6.54
N ILE A 72 15.72 -9.90 6.07
CA ILE A 72 16.01 -9.03 4.92
C ILE A 72 15.72 -9.83 3.66
N ASP A 73 14.81 -9.30 2.83
CA ASP A 73 14.36 -9.94 1.59
C ASP A 73 15.22 -9.50 0.39
N ALA A 74 15.46 -8.20 0.24
CA ALA A 74 16.26 -7.66 -0.86
C ALA A 74 17.03 -6.40 -0.47
N LEU A 75 18.18 -6.20 -1.16
CA LEU A 75 19.02 -5.01 -1.07
C LEU A 75 19.27 -4.46 -2.48
N TYR A 76 19.06 -3.16 -2.64
CA TYR A 76 19.37 -2.41 -3.85
C TYR A 76 20.23 -1.21 -3.49
N GLY A 77 21.44 -1.13 -4.04
CA GLY A 77 22.29 0.06 -3.99
C GLY A 77 21.92 1.00 -5.12
N LEU A 78 21.63 2.24 -4.81
CA LEU A 78 21.16 3.26 -5.75
C LEU A 78 22.20 4.40 -5.78
N ASP A 79 23.01 4.45 -6.84
CA ASP A 79 24.05 5.47 -6.97
C ASP A 79 23.57 6.63 -7.85
N ALA A 80 23.45 7.80 -7.25
CA ALA A 80 23.12 9.07 -7.86
C ALA A 80 24.25 10.11 -7.68
N SER A 81 25.49 9.67 -7.46
CA SER A 81 26.63 10.54 -7.21
C SER A 81 26.99 11.45 -8.40
N ASP A 82 26.63 11.04 -9.61
CA ASP A 82 26.89 11.79 -10.84
C ASP A 82 25.74 12.72 -11.24
N LEU A 83 24.64 12.78 -10.47
CA LEU A 83 23.55 13.73 -10.72
C LEU A 83 24.06 15.18 -10.53
N LYS A 84 23.93 15.99 -11.58
CA LYS A 84 24.30 17.41 -11.51
C LYS A 84 23.19 18.30 -10.94
N THR A 85 21.94 17.92 -11.17
CA THR A 85 20.73 18.58 -10.67
C THR A 85 19.69 17.52 -10.34
N ALA A 86 18.86 17.75 -9.32
CA ALA A 86 17.73 16.90 -9.05
C ALA A 86 16.78 16.91 -10.25
N ALA A 87 16.48 15.74 -10.82
CA ALA A 87 15.48 15.57 -11.86
C ALA A 87 14.09 15.57 -11.24
N GLU A 88 13.04 15.79 -12.06
CA GLU A 88 11.66 15.62 -11.61
C GLU A 88 11.47 14.21 -11.06
N ASP A 89 11.90 13.20 -11.84
CA ASP A 89 11.97 11.79 -11.42
C ASP A 89 13.35 11.20 -11.72
N THR A 90 13.92 10.51 -10.73
CA THR A 90 15.15 9.73 -10.90
C THR A 90 14.80 8.25 -10.91
N VAL A 91 15.02 7.58 -12.04
CA VAL A 91 14.67 6.16 -12.24
C VAL A 91 15.92 5.30 -12.19
N PHE A 92 15.92 4.33 -11.28
CA PHE A 92 16.97 3.31 -11.16
C PHE A 92 16.44 1.97 -11.70
N PHE A 93 17.12 1.41 -12.69
CA PHE A 93 16.83 0.10 -13.23
C PHE A 93 17.65 -0.95 -12.48
N CYS A 94 17.01 -1.70 -11.59
CA CYS A 94 17.62 -2.68 -10.71
C CYS A 94 17.38 -4.09 -11.28
N GLY A 95 18.31 -4.59 -12.09
CA GLY A 95 18.20 -5.91 -12.70
C GLY A 95 19.53 -6.66 -12.71
N VAL A 96 19.48 -7.97 -12.86
CA VAL A 96 20.64 -8.78 -13.14
C VAL A 96 20.87 -8.75 -14.65
N ALA A 97 22.09 -8.53 -15.09
CA ALA A 97 22.44 -8.52 -16.52
C ALA A 97 21.87 -9.77 -17.22
N ASN A 98 21.19 -9.56 -18.35
CA ASN A 98 20.53 -10.59 -19.16
C ASN A 98 19.32 -11.30 -18.48
N SER A 99 18.78 -10.75 -17.39
CA SER A 99 17.53 -11.24 -16.79
C SER A 99 16.35 -10.37 -17.27
N PRO A 100 15.21 -10.97 -17.63
CA PRO A 100 13.97 -10.20 -17.86
C PRO A 100 13.35 -9.70 -16.55
N VAL A 101 13.85 -10.12 -15.40
CA VAL A 101 13.36 -9.71 -14.09
C VAL A 101 14.15 -8.49 -13.62
N HIS A 102 13.49 -7.36 -13.55
CA HIS A 102 14.04 -6.12 -13.02
C HIS A 102 13.02 -5.46 -12.08
N VAL A 103 13.53 -4.62 -11.21
CA VAL A 103 12.76 -3.72 -10.36
C VAL A 103 13.18 -2.31 -10.71
N ASP A 104 12.22 -1.44 -10.95
CA ASP A 104 12.47 -0.02 -11.16
C ASP A 104 12.11 0.74 -9.87
N VAL A 105 13.02 1.62 -9.47
CA VAL A 105 12.85 2.49 -8.31
C VAL A 105 12.85 3.94 -8.80
N THR A 106 11.72 4.62 -8.68
CA THR A 106 11.54 6.00 -9.15
C THR A 106 11.42 6.95 -7.96
N ILE A 107 12.42 7.79 -7.74
CA ILE A 107 12.43 8.73 -6.61
C ILE A 107 12.37 10.16 -7.15
N PRO A 108 11.31 10.92 -6.83
CA PRO A 108 11.18 12.30 -7.28
C PRO A 108 12.18 13.22 -6.58
N GLN A 109 12.72 14.18 -7.31
CA GLN A 109 13.61 15.23 -6.81
C GLN A 109 14.75 14.72 -5.92
N LEU A 110 15.32 13.54 -6.28
CA LEU A 110 16.39 12.91 -5.52
C LEU A 110 17.65 13.78 -5.58
N PRO A 111 18.23 14.19 -4.43
CA PRO A 111 19.52 14.87 -4.41
C PRO A 111 20.66 13.96 -4.86
N GLN A 112 21.77 14.56 -5.29
CA GLN A 112 23.01 13.85 -5.54
C GLN A 112 23.43 13.06 -4.29
N GLY A 113 23.91 11.81 -4.47
CA GLY A 113 24.39 10.97 -3.37
C GLY A 113 24.31 9.49 -3.63
N GLN A 114 24.72 8.72 -2.64
CA GLN A 114 24.57 7.27 -2.60
C GLN A 114 23.38 6.90 -1.71
N TYR A 115 22.51 6.05 -2.22
CA TYR A 115 21.31 5.58 -1.54
C TYR A 115 21.26 4.06 -1.55
N ALA A 116 20.38 3.50 -0.74
CA ALA A 116 20.04 2.09 -0.80
C ALA A 116 18.56 1.90 -0.45
N LEU A 117 17.93 0.91 -1.07
CA LEU A 117 16.61 0.44 -0.71
C LEU A 117 16.75 -0.95 -0.11
N VAL A 118 16.26 -1.13 1.12
CA VAL A 118 16.29 -2.40 1.85
C VAL A 118 14.87 -2.85 2.09
N LEU A 119 14.52 -4.04 1.59
CA LEU A 119 13.24 -4.67 1.83
C LEU A 119 13.37 -5.70 2.95
N VAL A 120 12.45 -5.61 3.91
CA VAL A 120 12.43 -6.44 5.11
C VAL A 120 11.05 -7.05 5.28
N HIS A 121 10.99 -8.33 5.57
CA HIS A 121 9.76 -9.02 5.96
C HIS A 121 9.73 -9.28 7.47
N ALA A 122 8.62 -8.95 8.09
CA ALA A 122 8.29 -9.28 9.47
C ALA A 122 7.19 -10.33 9.46
N THR A 123 7.55 -11.58 9.76
CA THR A 123 6.67 -12.76 9.63
C THR A 123 6.51 -13.49 10.96
N GLY A 124 5.69 -14.55 10.99
CA GLY A 124 5.42 -15.32 12.21
C GLY A 124 4.42 -14.66 13.16
N VAL A 125 3.71 -13.63 12.71
CA VAL A 125 2.67 -12.88 13.44
C VAL A 125 1.35 -12.92 12.68
N LYS A 126 0.26 -12.55 13.36
CA LYS A 126 -1.09 -12.56 12.76
C LYS A 126 -1.22 -11.66 11.52
N GLN A 127 -0.52 -10.52 11.53
CA GLN A 127 -0.54 -9.55 10.44
C GLN A 127 0.91 -9.28 9.98
N PRO A 128 1.50 -10.17 9.18
CA PRO A 128 2.87 -10.00 8.70
C PRO A 128 3.00 -8.76 7.83
N GLN A 129 4.14 -8.08 7.97
CA GLN A 129 4.40 -6.79 7.31
C GLN A 129 5.62 -6.89 6.40
N GLN A 130 5.61 -6.10 5.33
CA GLN A 130 6.78 -5.73 4.55
C GLN A 130 7.17 -4.29 4.88
N ILE A 131 8.47 -4.07 5.09
CA ILE A 131 9.04 -2.79 5.46
C ILE A 131 10.10 -2.42 4.42
N ALA A 132 9.99 -1.25 3.82
CA ALA A 132 11.00 -0.72 2.94
C ALA A 132 11.71 0.46 3.63
N PHE A 133 13.03 0.34 3.78
CA PHE A 133 13.90 1.40 4.25
C PHE A 133 14.61 2.03 3.05
N LEU A 134 14.36 3.30 2.78
CA LEU A 134 15.22 4.10 1.92
C LEU A 134 16.34 4.67 2.80
N LEU A 135 17.57 4.35 2.47
CA LEU A 135 18.76 4.79 3.20
C LEU A 135 19.57 5.76 2.34
N GLN A 136 20.26 6.70 2.98
CA GLN A 136 21.24 7.58 2.36
C GLN A 136 22.59 7.41 3.07
N LYS A 137 23.68 7.34 2.30
CA LYS A 137 25.04 7.27 2.83
C LYS A 137 25.55 8.66 3.21
N ASN A 138 25.85 8.84 4.48
CA ASN A 138 26.42 10.06 5.02
C ASN A 138 27.45 9.67 6.10
N GLY A 139 28.61 9.16 5.66
CA GLY A 139 29.50 8.35 6.47
C GLY A 139 28.93 6.95 6.63
N ASP A 140 27.98 6.80 7.54
CA ASP A 140 27.16 5.59 7.73
C ASP A 140 25.87 5.63 6.91
N TRP A 141 25.18 4.48 6.79
CA TRP A 141 23.87 4.39 6.20
C TRP A 141 22.80 4.89 7.18
N GLN A 142 22.09 5.95 6.81
CA GLN A 142 21.07 6.60 7.63
C GLN A 142 19.71 6.55 6.95
N LEU A 143 18.64 6.48 7.74
CA LEU A 143 17.26 6.45 7.23
C LEU A 143 16.89 7.75 6.51
N ALA A 144 16.44 7.62 5.28
CA ALA A 144 15.87 8.71 4.46
C ALA A 144 14.36 8.54 4.22
N GLY A 145 13.81 7.32 4.40
CA GLY A 145 12.38 7.04 4.31
C GLY A 145 12.02 5.68 4.89
N LEU A 146 10.83 5.60 5.49
CA LEU A 146 10.24 4.37 6.05
C LEU A 146 8.86 4.15 5.42
N PHE A 147 8.65 2.95 4.86
CA PHE A 147 7.39 2.54 4.24
C PHE A 147 7.02 1.18 4.81
N VAL A 148 5.77 1.04 5.25
CA VAL A 148 5.26 -0.19 5.84
C VAL A 148 3.96 -0.56 5.16
N LYS A 149 3.87 -1.79 4.69
CA LYS A 149 2.64 -2.35 4.11
C LYS A 149 2.41 -3.78 4.62
N PRO A 150 1.17 -4.26 4.65
CA PRO A 150 0.92 -5.65 4.99
C PRO A 150 1.47 -6.58 3.90
N LEU A 151 1.89 -7.78 4.29
CA LEU A 151 2.16 -8.90 3.37
C LEU A 151 0.88 -9.65 2.99
N LEU A 152 -0.12 -9.60 3.85
CA LEU A 152 -1.41 -10.27 3.67
C LEU A 152 -2.56 -9.29 3.92
N VAL A 153 -3.64 -9.43 3.17
CA VAL A 153 -4.94 -8.83 3.44
C VAL A 153 -5.95 -9.97 3.62
N ALA A 154 -6.74 -9.94 4.67
CA ALA A 154 -7.69 -11.01 5.01
C ALA A 154 -7.07 -12.44 4.91
N GLY A 155 -5.79 -12.59 5.32
CA GLY A 155 -5.06 -13.86 5.35
C GLY A 155 -4.50 -14.33 4.00
N HIS A 156 -4.58 -13.53 2.94
CA HIS A 156 -4.12 -13.89 1.60
C HIS A 156 -3.09 -12.91 1.05
N ASP A 157 -2.13 -13.42 0.26
CA ASP A 157 -1.05 -12.68 -0.37
C ASP A 157 -1.43 -12.12 -1.76
N SER A 158 -0.52 -11.37 -2.36
CA SER A 158 -0.67 -10.78 -3.70
C SER A 158 -0.95 -11.85 -4.77
N VAL A 159 -0.28 -13.00 -4.73
CA VAL A 159 -0.41 -14.05 -5.76
C VAL A 159 -1.81 -14.69 -5.71
N TRP A 160 -2.32 -14.91 -4.50
CA TRP A 160 -3.69 -15.40 -4.32
C TRP A 160 -4.73 -14.42 -4.88
N TYR A 161 -4.60 -13.11 -4.53
CA TYR A 161 -5.51 -12.09 -5.04
C TYR A 161 -5.44 -11.98 -6.56
N TRP A 162 -4.24 -12.00 -7.15
CA TRP A 162 -4.07 -11.97 -8.61
C TRP A 162 -4.74 -13.15 -9.29
N THR A 163 -4.55 -14.35 -8.75
CA THR A 163 -5.19 -15.58 -9.27
C THR A 163 -6.72 -15.50 -9.20
N LYS A 164 -7.26 -15.02 -8.09
CA LYS A 164 -8.71 -14.83 -7.92
C LYS A 164 -9.26 -13.74 -8.83
N ALA A 165 -8.54 -12.63 -9.01
CA ALA A 165 -8.92 -11.57 -9.94
C ALA A 165 -9.10 -12.09 -11.37
N ARG A 166 -8.17 -12.91 -11.85
CA ARG A 166 -8.27 -13.58 -13.15
C ARG A 166 -9.49 -14.50 -13.25
N ALA A 167 -9.79 -15.24 -12.18
CA ALA A 167 -10.96 -16.10 -12.13
C ALA A 167 -12.28 -15.29 -12.20
N PHE A 168 -12.35 -14.13 -11.53
CA PHE A 168 -13.48 -13.22 -11.63
C PHE A 168 -13.57 -12.58 -13.03
N SER A 169 -12.45 -12.19 -13.61
CA SER A 169 -12.38 -11.65 -14.98
C SER A 169 -12.92 -12.65 -16.00
N GLN A 170 -12.56 -13.95 -15.89
CA GLN A 170 -13.09 -15.02 -16.75
C GLN A 170 -14.61 -15.21 -16.62
N LYS A 171 -15.19 -14.89 -15.47
CA LYS A 171 -16.63 -14.89 -15.23
C LYS A 171 -17.33 -13.58 -15.63
N ASN A 172 -16.60 -12.63 -16.21
CA ASN A 172 -17.07 -11.28 -16.53
C ASN A 172 -17.57 -10.47 -15.31
N GLN A 173 -17.10 -10.81 -14.11
CA GLN A 173 -17.38 -10.08 -12.87
C GLN A 173 -16.36 -8.95 -12.71
N LYS A 174 -16.51 -7.88 -13.49
CA LYS A 174 -15.51 -6.80 -13.60
C LYS A 174 -15.23 -6.10 -12.27
N TRP A 175 -16.26 -5.85 -11.44
CA TRP A 175 -16.10 -5.22 -10.13
C TRP A 175 -15.23 -6.07 -9.21
N ASN A 176 -15.53 -7.34 -9.07
CA ASN A 176 -14.73 -8.26 -8.26
C ASN A 176 -13.31 -8.37 -8.80
N ALA A 177 -13.14 -8.54 -10.11
CA ALA A 177 -11.83 -8.65 -10.74
C ALA A 177 -10.97 -7.40 -10.46
N TYR A 178 -11.50 -6.21 -10.70
CA TYR A 178 -10.78 -4.95 -10.52
C TYR A 178 -10.28 -4.75 -9.09
N PHE A 179 -11.16 -4.88 -8.09
CA PHE A 179 -10.78 -4.71 -6.70
C PHE A 179 -9.79 -5.77 -6.21
N TYR A 180 -9.88 -6.99 -6.71
CA TYR A 180 -8.92 -8.04 -6.40
C TYR A 180 -7.55 -7.77 -7.07
N TYR A 181 -7.52 -7.27 -8.31
CA TYR A 181 -6.28 -6.83 -8.95
C TYR A 181 -5.63 -5.67 -8.19
N THR A 182 -6.40 -4.67 -7.79
CA THR A 182 -5.86 -3.51 -7.04
C THR A 182 -5.34 -3.92 -5.66
N THR A 183 -6.02 -4.86 -4.97
CA THR A 183 -5.52 -5.44 -3.72
C THR A 183 -4.23 -6.22 -3.94
N ALA A 184 -4.14 -7.01 -5.03
CA ALA A 184 -2.92 -7.72 -5.39
C ALA A 184 -1.75 -6.75 -5.67
N ALA A 185 -2.00 -5.67 -6.41
CA ALA A 185 -0.99 -4.64 -6.72
C ALA A 185 -0.49 -3.93 -5.45
N TYR A 186 -1.40 -3.58 -4.55
CA TYR A 186 -1.06 -2.98 -3.26
C TYR A 186 -0.12 -3.85 -2.43
N LEU A 187 -0.37 -5.17 -2.37
CA LEU A 187 0.45 -6.14 -1.66
C LEU A 187 1.78 -6.44 -2.38
N ALA A 188 1.80 -6.38 -3.72
CA ALA A 188 3.00 -6.68 -4.52
C ALA A 188 4.04 -5.56 -4.50
N ALA A 189 3.64 -4.32 -4.17
CA ALA A 189 4.52 -3.15 -4.17
C ALA A 189 4.94 -2.79 -2.74
N PRO A 190 6.18 -3.08 -2.30
CA PRO A 190 6.66 -2.72 -0.96
C PRO A 190 6.65 -1.21 -0.69
N ALA A 191 6.82 -0.41 -1.74
CA ALA A 191 6.69 1.05 -1.71
C ALA A 191 6.10 1.54 -3.03
N ASP A 192 5.37 2.67 -3.00
CA ASP A 192 4.63 3.18 -4.16
C ASP A 192 5.53 3.68 -5.29
N PHE A 193 6.81 3.91 -5.01
CA PHE A 193 7.83 4.31 -5.96
C PHE A 193 8.60 3.13 -6.58
N MET A 194 8.14 1.90 -6.35
CA MET A 194 8.71 0.68 -6.94
C MET A 194 7.76 0.10 -7.97
N THR A 195 8.32 -0.35 -9.08
CA THR A 195 7.60 -1.18 -10.05
C THR A 195 8.46 -2.37 -10.50
N SER A 196 7.84 -3.31 -11.19
CA SER A 196 8.49 -4.49 -11.76
C SER A 196 7.64 -5.01 -12.93
N ALA A 197 8.22 -5.84 -13.79
CA ALA A 197 7.49 -6.43 -14.90
C ALA A 197 6.21 -7.18 -14.48
N ASN A 198 6.23 -7.82 -13.31
CA ASN A 198 5.03 -8.48 -12.76
C ASN A 198 3.99 -7.47 -12.28
N LEU A 199 4.41 -6.38 -11.60
CA LEU A 199 3.52 -5.34 -11.14
C LEU A 199 2.91 -4.57 -12.32
N ASP A 200 3.69 -4.29 -13.35
CA ASP A 200 3.20 -3.65 -14.58
C ASP A 200 2.15 -4.50 -15.28
N LYS A 201 2.40 -5.82 -15.39
CA LYS A 201 1.42 -6.76 -15.94
C LYS A 201 0.14 -6.80 -15.09
N LEU A 202 0.27 -6.83 -13.77
CA LEU A 202 -0.85 -6.82 -12.84
C LEU A 202 -1.69 -5.54 -12.99
N ASN A 203 -1.03 -4.38 -13.10
CA ASN A 203 -1.69 -3.09 -13.32
C ASN A 203 -2.38 -3.02 -14.69
N GLN A 204 -1.79 -3.60 -15.76
CA GLN A 204 -2.44 -3.72 -17.07
C GLN A 204 -3.70 -4.58 -17.01
N GLU A 205 -3.65 -5.72 -16.30
CA GLU A 205 -4.81 -6.59 -16.10
C GLU A 205 -5.90 -5.88 -15.27
N ALA A 206 -5.51 -5.10 -14.26
CA ALA A 206 -6.43 -4.29 -13.46
C ALA A 206 -7.14 -3.23 -14.31
N GLU A 207 -6.38 -2.48 -15.13
CA GLU A 207 -6.98 -1.46 -16.02
C GLU A 207 -7.91 -2.08 -17.06
N GLY A 208 -7.57 -3.27 -17.61
CA GLY A 208 -8.44 -4.01 -18.50
C GLY A 208 -9.73 -4.53 -17.86
N ALA A 209 -9.74 -4.72 -16.54
CA ALA A 209 -10.92 -5.15 -15.78
C ALA A 209 -11.70 -3.98 -15.18
N LYS A 210 -11.20 -2.76 -15.28
CA LYS A 210 -11.78 -1.57 -14.64
C LYS A 210 -13.25 -1.36 -15.05
N PRO A 211 -14.18 -1.33 -14.07
CA PRO A 211 -15.58 -1.07 -14.35
C PRO A 211 -15.80 0.37 -14.80
N GLU A 212 -16.79 0.57 -15.64
CA GLU A 212 -17.27 1.91 -15.96
C GLU A 212 -17.98 2.51 -14.73
N GLY A 213 -17.84 3.82 -14.55
CA GLY A 213 -18.54 4.56 -13.50
C GLY A 213 -17.93 4.45 -12.10
N LEU A 214 -16.72 3.90 -11.95
CA LEU A 214 -15.98 4.00 -10.68
C LEU A 214 -15.82 5.46 -10.24
N PRO A 215 -15.92 5.76 -8.94
CA PRO A 215 -15.65 7.10 -8.44
C PRO A 215 -14.21 7.52 -8.74
N GLY A 216 -14.03 8.79 -9.13
CA GLY A 216 -12.76 9.39 -9.49
C GLY A 216 -12.85 10.90 -9.38
N ALA A 217 -12.53 11.62 -10.48
CA ALA A 217 -12.70 13.08 -10.52
C ALA A 217 -14.17 13.52 -10.31
N GLN A 218 -15.11 12.63 -10.64
CA GLN A 218 -16.54 12.79 -10.32
C GLN A 218 -17.01 11.62 -9.44
N PRO A 219 -17.93 11.85 -8.51
CA PRO A 219 -18.51 10.79 -7.71
C PRO A 219 -19.35 9.83 -8.55
N MET A 220 -19.34 8.56 -8.19
CA MET A 220 -20.30 7.58 -8.69
C MET A 220 -21.65 7.82 -8.02
N VAL A 221 -22.71 7.96 -8.80
CA VAL A 221 -24.06 8.22 -8.26
C VAL A 221 -24.83 6.92 -8.17
N ILE A 222 -25.19 6.51 -6.94
CA ILE A 222 -26.10 5.40 -6.68
C ILE A 222 -27.44 5.96 -6.24
N THR A 223 -28.54 5.45 -6.80
CA THR A 223 -29.90 5.90 -6.47
C THR A 223 -30.70 4.77 -5.82
N SER A 224 -31.54 5.11 -4.84
CA SER A 224 -32.51 4.21 -4.22
C SER A 224 -33.80 4.97 -3.95
N GLY A 225 -34.87 4.63 -4.65
CA GLY A 225 -36.12 5.39 -4.59
C GLY A 225 -35.89 6.87 -4.92
N ASN A 226 -36.16 7.76 -3.97
CA ASN A 226 -35.94 9.20 -4.11
C ASN A 226 -34.56 9.66 -3.56
N ASN A 227 -33.75 8.76 -3.01
CA ASN A 227 -32.47 9.08 -2.44
C ASN A 227 -31.35 8.92 -3.45
N THR A 228 -30.37 9.82 -3.35
CA THR A 228 -29.18 9.84 -4.21
C THR A 228 -27.94 9.84 -3.34
N PHE A 229 -27.00 8.94 -3.63
CA PHE A 229 -25.76 8.75 -2.89
C PHE A 229 -24.57 9.05 -3.81
N PRO A 230 -23.93 10.22 -3.68
CA PRO A 230 -22.70 10.54 -4.41
C PRO A 230 -21.50 9.88 -3.75
N VAL A 231 -21.13 8.68 -4.22
CA VAL A 231 -20.00 7.90 -3.72
C VAL A 231 -18.72 8.51 -4.27
N SER A 232 -17.88 9.03 -3.37
CA SER A 232 -16.62 9.71 -3.68
C SER A 232 -15.42 8.76 -3.79
N GLN A 233 -15.46 7.62 -3.06
CA GLN A 233 -14.38 6.65 -3.00
C GLN A 233 -14.91 5.24 -2.84
N MET A 234 -14.18 4.29 -3.50
CA MET A 234 -14.35 2.85 -3.29
C MET A 234 -12.97 2.20 -3.20
N HIS A 235 -12.76 1.35 -2.20
CA HIS A 235 -11.53 0.59 -2.00
C HIS A 235 -11.80 -0.68 -1.18
N THR A 236 -10.82 -1.54 -1.05
CA THR A 236 -10.91 -2.75 -0.23
C THR A 236 -10.29 -2.54 1.14
N ASP A 237 -10.83 -3.21 2.16
CA ASP A 237 -10.29 -3.27 3.52
C ASP A 237 -10.34 -4.71 4.04
N GLY A 238 -9.31 -5.14 4.76
CA GLY A 238 -9.21 -6.49 5.34
C GLY A 238 -9.09 -6.50 6.86
N SER A 239 -9.32 -5.37 7.52
CA SER A 239 -9.08 -5.20 8.96
C SER A 239 -10.07 -5.96 9.85
N LEU A 240 -11.28 -6.25 9.35
CA LEU A 240 -12.33 -6.94 10.08
C LEU A 240 -12.35 -8.49 9.88
N GLY A 241 -11.29 -9.04 9.28
CA GLY A 241 -11.11 -10.50 9.16
C GLY A 241 -11.60 -11.11 7.86
N GLY A 242 -12.31 -10.38 7.02
CA GLY A 242 -12.64 -10.68 5.63
C GLY A 242 -12.21 -9.55 4.71
N LEU A 243 -12.29 -9.75 3.40
CA LEU A 243 -12.12 -8.65 2.45
C LEU A 243 -13.44 -7.91 2.30
N ASP A 244 -13.52 -6.69 2.80
CA ASP A 244 -14.70 -5.83 2.68
C ASP A 244 -14.52 -4.82 1.55
N LEU A 245 -15.62 -4.42 0.92
CA LEU A 245 -15.65 -3.29 0.00
C LEU A 245 -16.11 -2.04 0.75
N VAL A 246 -15.25 -1.04 0.79
CA VAL A 246 -15.51 0.23 1.46
C VAL A 246 -16.08 1.24 0.48
N LEU A 247 -17.17 1.89 0.83
CA LEU A 247 -17.77 3.01 0.09
C LEU A 247 -17.79 4.25 0.99
N ARG A 248 -17.35 5.38 0.43
CA ARG A 248 -17.48 6.69 1.08
C ARG A 248 -18.38 7.58 0.24
N TYR A 249 -19.40 8.18 0.85
CA TYR A 249 -20.32 9.07 0.15
C TYR A 249 -20.54 10.38 0.90
N SER A 250 -20.80 11.45 0.15
CA SER A 250 -21.08 12.76 0.72
C SER A 250 -22.55 12.89 1.11
N THR A 251 -22.81 13.48 2.28
CA THR A 251 -24.15 13.78 2.81
C THR A 251 -24.20 15.17 3.43
N ALA A 252 -25.39 15.69 3.66
CA ALA A 252 -25.57 16.99 4.30
C ALA A 252 -25.19 16.99 5.79
N ASP A 253 -25.49 15.90 6.50
CA ASP A 253 -25.21 15.75 7.93
C ASP A 253 -25.00 14.28 8.33
N THR A 254 -24.34 14.06 9.46
CA THR A 254 -24.15 12.78 10.15
C THR A 254 -24.52 12.85 11.63
N ALA A 255 -25.21 13.93 12.05
CA ALA A 255 -25.51 14.26 13.45
C ALA A 255 -26.44 13.24 14.11
N ASP A 256 -27.36 12.62 13.34
CA ASP A 256 -28.22 11.54 13.83
C ASP A 256 -27.66 10.18 13.39
N PRO A 257 -27.03 9.41 14.31
CA PRO A 257 -26.47 8.10 13.99
C PRO A 257 -27.50 7.07 13.53
N VAL A 258 -28.76 7.16 14.01
CA VAL A 258 -29.82 6.21 13.64
C VAL A 258 -30.25 6.45 12.19
N ALA A 259 -30.53 7.72 11.85
CA ALA A 259 -30.89 8.10 10.50
C ALA A 259 -29.73 7.83 9.51
N THR A 260 -28.48 8.12 9.93
CA THR A 260 -27.29 7.89 9.10
C THR A 260 -27.06 6.40 8.85
N ARG A 261 -27.23 5.54 9.88
CA ARG A 261 -27.16 4.08 9.71
C ARG A 261 -28.23 3.57 8.74
N ALA A 262 -29.45 4.12 8.80
CA ALA A 262 -30.52 3.73 7.87
C ALA A 262 -30.16 4.10 6.42
N ARG A 263 -29.60 5.30 6.18
CA ARG A 263 -29.09 5.73 4.87
C ARG A 263 -27.96 4.83 4.37
N ASN A 264 -27.00 4.48 5.25
CA ASN A 264 -25.90 3.57 4.89
C ASN A 264 -26.44 2.20 4.47
N LEU A 265 -27.42 1.64 5.20
CA LEU A 265 -28.05 0.37 4.84
C LEU A 265 -28.79 0.45 3.49
N GLU A 266 -29.45 1.56 3.21
CA GLU A 266 -30.10 1.79 1.92
C GLU A 266 -29.08 1.82 0.78
N LEU A 267 -27.93 2.51 0.95
CA LEU A 267 -26.84 2.51 -0.01
C LEU A 267 -26.27 1.11 -0.22
N MET A 268 -26.06 0.32 0.85
CA MET A 268 -25.59 -1.06 0.75
C MET A 268 -26.53 -1.91 -0.12
N LYS A 269 -27.85 -1.83 0.15
CA LYS A 269 -28.86 -2.56 -0.64
C LYS A 269 -28.86 -2.12 -2.11
N ALA A 270 -28.86 -0.82 -2.36
CA ALA A 270 -28.82 -0.28 -3.72
C ALA A 270 -27.54 -0.70 -4.48
N THR A 271 -26.40 -0.71 -3.79
CA THR A 271 -25.13 -1.18 -4.37
C THR A 271 -25.23 -2.65 -4.80
N LEU A 272 -25.77 -3.53 -3.94
CA LEU A 272 -25.91 -4.96 -4.24
C LEU A 272 -27.04 -5.27 -5.24
N GLN A 273 -28.02 -4.38 -5.39
CA GLN A 273 -29.01 -4.49 -6.46
C GLN A 273 -28.40 -4.14 -7.83
N ALA A 274 -27.54 -3.12 -7.87
CA ALA A 274 -26.84 -2.70 -9.08
C ALA A 274 -25.72 -3.69 -9.47
N HIS A 275 -25.03 -4.26 -8.48
CA HIS A 275 -23.84 -5.11 -8.64
C HIS A 275 -23.95 -6.38 -7.78
N PRO A 276 -24.86 -7.32 -8.10
CA PRO A 276 -25.09 -8.51 -7.27
C PRO A 276 -23.86 -9.44 -7.20
N GLU A 277 -22.96 -9.39 -8.17
CA GLU A 277 -21.70 -10.14 -8.19
C GLU A 277 -20.77 -9.80 -7.03
N LEU A 278 -20.92 -8.63 -6.39
CA LEU A 278 -20.08 -8.25 -5.23
C LEU A 278 -20.22 -9.25 -4.07
N ARG A 279 -21.34 -9.94 -3.98
CA ARG A 279 -21.56 -11.00 -2.97
C ARG A 279 -20.60 -12.18 -3.12
N ASP A 280 -20.08 -12.43 -4.32
CA ASP A 280 -19.14 -13.53 -4.59
C ASP A 280 -17.71 -13.17 -4.21
N GLY A 281 -17.39 -11.87 -4.13
CA GLY A 281 -16.03 -11.37 -3.96
C GLY A 281 -15.73 -10.82 -2.56
N PHE A 282 -16.73 -10.38 -1.81
CA PHE A 282 -16.49 -9.65 -0.56
C PHE A 282 -17.21 -10.29 0.61
N HIS A 283 -16.58 -10.14 1.79
CA HIS A 283 -17.18 -10.57 3.06
C HIS A 283 -18.33 -9.64 3.46
N GLY A 284 -18.14 -8.32 3.31
CA GLY A 284 -19.12 -7.32 3.67
C GLY A 284 -18.99 -6.02 2.88
N LEU A 285 -19.91 -5.09 3.16
CA LEU A 285 -19.83 -3.69 2.75
C LEU A 285 -19.61 -2.82 3.98
N TRP A 286 -18.63 -1.93 3.90
CA TRP A 286 -18.36 -0.91 4.89
C TRP A 286 -18.68 0.46 4.29
N VAL A 287 -19.70 1.14 4.79
CA VAL A 287 -20.17 2.41 4.25
C VAL A 287 -19.90 3.55 5.22
N PHE A 288 -19.25 4.61 4.73
CA PHE A 288 -18.99 5.84 5.45
C PHE A 288 -19.79 7.00 4.85
N ALA A 289 -20.62 7.63 5.67
CA ALA A 289 -21.24 8.91 5.40
C ALA A 289 -20.33 10.04 5.83
N GLU A 290 -20.06 11.01 4.95
CA GLU A 290 -19.14 12.12 5.17
C GLU A 290 -19.88 13.45 5.01
N ALA A 291 -19.92 14.27 6.09
CA ALA A 291 -20.47 15.62 6.08
C ALA A 291 -19.35 16.65 6.30
N PRO A 292 -19.44 17.88 5.74
CA PRO A 292 -18.33 18.84 5.70
C PRO A 292 -17.75 19.27 7.03
N SER A 293 -18.54 19.23 8.12
CA SER A 293 -18.12 19.74 9.44
C SER A 293 -18.30 18.72 10.56
N GLU A 294 -18.54 17.47 10.23
CA GLU A 294 -18.83 16.41 11.18
C GLU A 294 -17.85 15.26 11.04
N ARG A 295 -17.77 14.42 12.06
CA ARG A 295 -16.99 13.19 11.95
C ARG A 295 -17.70 12.21 11.02
N PRO A 296 -16.99 11.53 10.12
CA PRO A 296 -17.58 10.48 9.32
C PRO A 296 -18.25 9.42 10.18
N TYR A 297 -19.46 9.01 9.79
CA TYR A 297 -20.14 7.89 10.42
C TYR A 297 -20.06 6.65 9.54
N GLY A 298 -19.45 5.58 10.07
CA GLY A 298 -19.27 4.32 9.36
C GLY A 298 -19.96 3.15 10.03
N ASN A 299 -20.52 2.25 9.25
CA ASN A 299 -20.91 0.93 9.70
C ASN A 299 -20.64 -0.13 8.63
N GLU A 300 -20.31 -1.32 9.06
CA GLU A 300 -20.10 -2.51 8.24
C GLU A 300 -21.26 -3.47 8.47
N LEU A 301 -21.62 -4.22 7.41
CA LEU A 301 -22.48 -5.38 7.45
C LEU A 301 -21.92 -6.49 6.55
N ALA A 302 -21.95 -7.71 7.05
CA ALA A 302 -21.64 -8.87 6.22
C ALA A 302 -22.62 -9.00 5.05
N MET A 303 -22.15 -9.51 3.90
CA MET A 303 -23.00 -9.67 2.69
C MET A 303 -24.28 -10.48 2.96
N SER A 304 -24.22 -11.44 3.89
CA SER A 304 -25.37 -12.27 4.30
C SER A 304 -26.43 -11.50 5.11
N GLU A 305 -26.10 -10.35 5.67
CA GLU A 305 -27.00 -9.52 6.49
C GLU A 305 -27.70 -8.39 5.69
N ILE A 306 -27.26 -8.15 4.47
CA ILE A 306 -27.82 -7.11 3.60
C ILE A 306 -28.91 -7.70 2.71
N HIS A 307 -30.19 -7.51 3.11
CA HIS A 307 -31.38 -8.05 2.43
C HIS A 307 -32.22 -6.98 1.78
#